data_d594283121c1b74eda317ee6d9a503e1
#
_entry.id   d594283121c1b74eda317ee6d9a503e1
#
_cell.length_a   1.000
_cell.length_b   1.000
_cell.length_c   1.000
_cell.angle_alpha   90.00
_cell.angle_beta   90.00
_cell.angle_gamma   90.00
#
_symmetry.space_group_name_H-M   'P 1'
#
loop_
_entity.id
_entity.type
_entity.pdbx_description
1 polymer ?
#
loop_
_entity_poly.entity_id
_entity_poly.type
_entity_poly.pdbx_seq_one_letter_code
_entity_poly.pdbx_strand_id
1 'polypeptide(L)'
;MINSKKLLNFLEKKDVKFYTGVPDSVLKNFTNLLSQKNSHILASNEGSAVSIGIGYYLANKKMPCIYMQNSGLANAINPLVSIAHKGVYSIPLLLIIGWRGSPGFKDEPQHLIKGKITKNLLKLLGIRFAVIQRDRDFNKISKLINYSKTKKIPVACLIKNNTIFPVSKKNKKKNFISKDSILRIDVLREVLKNIKSKTKLISTTGYTSRELYQLRKEEKFKKGKDFYMIGGMGHSSSVAFGVSTNKSNQVVCLDGDGSMLMHLGSLHTIGNMNKNNFKHILINNQSHESVGGQKINFIRTNLE
;
A
#
# COMPACT_ATOMS: atom_id res chain seq x y z
N MET A 1 12.19 6.06 20.41
CA MET A 1 11.59 6.26 19.10
C MET A 1 12.69 6.37 18.05
N ILE A 2 12.41 6.21 16.77
CA ILE A 2 13.37 6.16 15.66
C ILE A 2 13.36 7.49 14.93
N ASN A 3 14.53 8.09 14.75
CA ASN A 3 14.69 9.21 13.85
C ASN A 3 14.83 8.68 12.42
N SER A 4 13.93 9.08 11.51
CA SER A 4 13.90 8.59 10.12
C SER A 4 15.18 8.89 9.34
N LYS A 5 15.83 10.05 9.56
CA LYS A 5 17.12 10.40 8.93
C LYS A 5 18.27 9.55 9.47
N LYS A 6 18.27 9.27 10.80
CA LYS A 6 19.27 8.36 11.39
C LYS A 6 19.11 6.94 10.84
N LEU A 7 17.85 6.45 10.69
CA LEU A 7 17.59 5.14 10.10
C LEU A 7 18.11 5.07 8.65
N LEU A 8 17.82 6.08 7.84
CA LEU A 8 18.29 6.14 6.46
C LEU A 8 19.83 6.12 6.37
N ASN A 9 20.49 7.01 7.12
CA ASN A 9 21.95 7.08 7.16
C ASN A 9 22.58 5.76 7.67
N PHE A 10 21.93 5.09 8.64
CA PHE A 10 22.38 3.80 9.13
C PHE A 10 22.32 2.72 8.04
N LEU A 11 21.23 2.65 7.30
CA LEU A 11 21.06 1.69 6.20
C LEU A 11 22.12 1.93 5.10
N GLU A 12 22.35 3.18 4.73
CA GLU A 12 23.37 3.56 3.73
C GLU A 12 24.79 3.19 4.16
N LYS A 13 25.12 3.38 5.45
CA LYS A 13 26.41 2.93 6.03
C LYS A 13 26.56 1.39 6.02
N LYS A 14 25.46 0.63 5.95
CA LYS A 14 25.44 -0.83 5.79
C LYS A 14 25.38 -1.29 4.34
N ASP A 15 25.58 -0.35 3.40
CA ASP A 15 25.50 -0.56 1.94
C ASP A 15 24.13 -1.02 1.46
N VAL A 16 23.06 -0.59 2.15
CA VAL A 16 21.68 -0.73 1.72
C VAL A 16 21.23 0.63 1.18
N LYS A 17 21.34 0.82 -0.15
CA LYS A 17 21.20 2.13 -0.80
C LYS A 17 20.07 2.19 -1.83
N PHE A 18 19.48 1.06 -2.20
CA PHE A 18 18.33 0.98 -3.10
C PHE A 18 17.06 0.66 -2.31
N TYR A 19 15.98 1.37 -2.63
CA TYR A 19 14.71 1.29 -1.92
C TYR A 19 13.57 1.13 -2.90
N THR A 20 12.66 0.20 -2.60
CA THR A 20 11.40 0.06 -3.34
C THR A 20 10.30 -0.38 -2.40
N GLY A 21 9.05 -0.12 -2.73
CA GLY A 21 7.94 -0.53 -1.87
C GLY A 21 6.64 0.18 -2.17
N VAL A 22 5.65 -0.14 -1.35
CA VAL A 22 4.33 0.48 -1.36
C VAL A 22 4.20 1.37 -0.11
N PRO A 23 3.74 2.61 -0.23
CA PRO A 23 3.60 3.53 0.90
C PRO A 23 2.74 2.98 2.03
N ASP A 24 3.15 3.26 3.26
CA ASP A 24 2.47 2.86 4.48
C ASP A 24 2.43 3.99 5.50
N SER A 25 1.33 4.08 6.23
CA SER A 25 1.11 5.12 7.24
C SER A 25 2.10 5.07 8.41
N VAL A 26 2.54 3.88 8.82
CA VAL A 26 3.54 3.68 9.90
C VAL A 26 4.92 4.16 9.46
N LEU A 27 5.26 3.94 8.19
CA LEU A 27 6.56 4.27 7.59
C LEU A 27 6.58 5.65 6.93
N LYS A 28 5.49 6.41 6.98
CA LYS A 28 5.29 7.69 6.29
C LYS A 28 6.51 8.62 6.36
N ASN A 29 7.06 8.81 7.56
CA ASN A 29 8.19 9.74 7.74
C ASN A 29 9.50 9.22 7.14
N PHE A 30 9.67 7.92 7.04
CA PHE A 30 10.80 7.29 6.37
C PHE A 30 10.63 7.33 4.84
N THR A 31 9.46 6.96 4.33
CA THR A 31 9.18 6.94 2.88
C THR A 31 9.18 8.33 2.26
N ASN A 32 8.80 9.37 3.00
CA ASN A 32 8.92 10.77 2.56
C ASN A 32 10.38 11.22 2.35
N LEU A 33 11.33 10.66 3.10
CA LEU A 33 12.76 10.92 2.83
C LEU A 33 13.23 10.18 1.57
N LEU A 34 12.72 8.96 1.35
CA LEU A 34 13.08 8.15 0.19
C LEU A 34 12.58 8.78 -1.12
N SER A 35 11.42 9.44 -1.12
CA SER A 35 10.85 10.07 -2.33
C SER A 35 11.75 11.16 -2.95
N GLN A 36 12.77 11.60 -2.24
CA GLN A 36 13.75 12.59 -2.72
C GLN A 36 15.01 11.93 -3.31
N LYS A 37 15.09 10.60 -3.34
CA LYS A 37 16.26 9.86 -3.80
C LYS A 37 16.07 9.25 -5.18
N ASN A 38 17.06 9.37 -6.04
CA ASN A 38 17.07 8.71 -7.37
C ASN A 38 17.13 7.17 -7.26
N SER A 39 17.62 6.64 -6.12
CA SER A 39 17.69 5.20 -5.84
C SER A 39 16.43 4.63 -5.20
N HIS A 40 15.30 5.30 -5.39
CA HIS A 40 14.00 4.89 -4.86
C HIS A 40 12.99 4.69 -5.99
N ILE A 41 12.35 3.53 -6.00
CA ILE A 41 11.28 3.19 -6.94
C ILE A 41 10.00 2.89 -6.15
N LEU A 42 8.95 3.65 -6.43
CA LEU A 42 7.62 3.36 -5.92
C LEU A 42 7.00 2.24 -6.74
N ALA A 43 6.65 1.13 -6.10
CA ALA A 43 6.02 0.00 -6.76
C ALA A 43 4.49 0.09 -6.72
N SER A 44 3.84 -0.51 -7.71
CA SER A 44 2.37 -0.57 -7.78
C SER A 44 1.76 -1.49 -6.71
N ASN A 45 2.44 -2.60 -6.37
CA ASN A 45 2.07 -3.52 -5.31
C ASN A 45 3.31 -4.16 -4.67
N GLU A 46 3.12 -4.88 -3.57
CA GLU A 46 4.22 -5.43 -2.77
C GLU A 46 4.94 -6.60 -3.44
N GLY A 47 4.24 -7.39 -4.25
CA GLY A 47 4.86 -8.44 -5.06
C GLY A 47 5.81 -7.86 -6.11
N SER A 48 5.38 -6.81 -6.79
CA SER A 48 6.23 -6.05 -7.71
C SER A 48 7.42 -5.41 -7.00
N ALA A 49 7.23 -4.86 -5.79
CA ALA A 49 8.31 -4.29 -5.00
C ALA A 49 9.40 -5.33 -4.68
N VAL A 50 9.00 -6.53 -4.23
CA VAL A 50 9.95 -7.64 -3.98
C VAL A 50 10.67 -8.02 -5.27
N SER A 51 9.96 -8.14 -6.37
CA SER A 51 10.53 -8.53 -7.67
C SER A 51 11.53 -7.50 -8.21
N ILE A 52 11.24 -6.20 -8.07
CA ILE A 52 12.17 -5.11 -8.41
C ILE A 52 13.43 -5.21 -7.53
N GLY A 53 13.26 -5.46 -6.23
CA GLY A 53 14.39 -5.67 -5.31
C GLY A 53 15.25 -6.87 -5.70
N ILE A 54 14.63 -7.99 -6.08
CA ILE A 54 15.32 -9.17 -6.60
C ILE A 54 16.15 -8.82 -7.84
N GLY A 55 15.54 -8.14 -8.82
CA GLY A 55 16.22 -7.68 -10.04
C GLY A 55 17.41 -6.77 -9.74
N TYR A 56 17.25 -5.83 -8.80
CA TYR A 56 18.35 -4.99 -8.34
C TYR A 56 19.52 -5.80 -7.76
N TYR A 57 19.23 -6.79 -6.91
CA TYR A 57 20.26 -7.67 -6.35
C TYR A 57 20.97 -8.49 -7.44
N LEU A 58 20.22 -9.02 -8.39
CA LEU A 58 20.81 -9.80 -9.49
C LEU A 58 21.79 -8.98 -10.32
N ALA A 59 21.47 -7.73 -10.58
CA ALA A 59 22.31 -6.81 -11.36
C ALA A 59 23.52 -6.29 -10.56
N ASN A 60 23.33 -5.92 -9.29
CA ASN A 60 24.31 -5.15 -8.53
C ASN A 60 24.99 -5.95 -7.42
N LYS A 61 24.51 -7.13 -7.08
CA LYS A 61 24.95 -7.95 -5.92
C LYS A 61 24.87 -7.21 -4.58
N LYS A 62 24.13 -6.11 -4.51
CA LYS A 62 23.89 -5.30 -3.32
C LYS A 62 22.49 -5.54 -2.78
N MET A 63 22.37 -5.60 -1.45
CA MET A 63 21.09 -5.84 -0.78
C MET A 63 20.14 -4.65 -0.94
N PRO A 64 18.93 -4.84 -1.51
CA PRO A 64 17.90 -3.81 -1.54
C PRO A 64 17.14 -3.76 -0.21
N CYS A 65 16.49 -2.64 0.04
CA CYS A 65 15.47 -2.46 1.07
C CYS A 65 14.09 -2.39 0.43
N ILE A 66 13.20 -3.28 0.83
CA ILE A 66 11.80 -3.28 0.40
C ILE A 66 10.93 -2.88 1.60
N TYR A 67 10.10 -1.86 1.42
CA TYR A 67 9.21 -1.40 2.47
C TYR A 67 7.74 -1.64 2.11
N MET A 68 6.93 -1.97 3.12
CA MET A 68 5.50 -2.24 2.95
C MET A 68 4.76 -2.18 4.28
N GLN A 69 3.44 -2.11 4.24
CA GLN A 69 2.60 -2.41 5.39
C GLN A 69 2.52 -3.94 5.59
N ASN A 70 2.32 -4.41 6.80
CA ASN A 70 2.13 -5.84 7.05
C ASN A 70 0.90 -6.44 6.33
N SER A 71 -0.08 -5.61 5.96
CA SER A 71 -1.20 -6.05 5.12
C SER A 71 -0.77 -6.49 3.72
N GLY A 72 0.26 -5.86 3.18
CA GLY A 72 0.81 -6.17 1.86
C GLY A 72 1.75 -7.37 1.84
N LEU A 73 2.14 -7.89 3.01
CA LEU A 73 3.01 -9.08 3.07
C LEU A 73 2.39 -10.28 2.33
N ALA A 74 1.07 -10.41 2.33
CA ALA A 74 0.38 -11.47 1.60
C ALA A 74 0.62 -11.38 0.08
N ASN A 75 0.61 -10.17 -0.49
CA ASN A 75 0.90 -9.95 -1.92
C ASN A 75 2.36 -10.27 -2.27
N ALA A 76 3.26 -10.22 -1.30
CA ALA A 76 4.69 -10.48 -1.46
C ALA A 76 5.08 -11.96 -1.28
N ILE A 77 4.19 -12.83 -0.79
CA ILE A 77 4.51 -14.22 -0.48
C ILE A 77 5.11 -14.94 -1.68
N ASN A 78 4.45 -14.86 -2.83
CA ASN A 78 4.89 -15.59 -4.02
C ASN A 78 6.34 -15.26 -4.41
N PRO A 79 6.75 -14.02 -4.70
CA PRO A 79 8.14 -13.74 -5.05
C PRO A 79 9.13 -13.98 -3.89
N LEU A 80 8.71 -13.85 -2.63
CA LEU A 80 9.57 -14.18 -1.48
C LEU A 80 9.88 -15.67 -1.42
N VAL A 81 8.90 -16.54 -1.65
CA VAL A 81 9.04 -18.01 -1.51
C VAL A 81 9.51 -18.64 -2.81
N SER A 82 8.96 -18.22 -3.95
CA SER A 82 9.23 -18.89 -5.23
C SER A 82 10.46 -18.33 -5.96
N ILE A 83 11.05 -17.22 -5.49
CA ILE A 83 12.26 -16.65 -6.07
C ILE A 83 13.34 -16.42 -5.00
N ALA A 84 13.06 -15.60 -3.98
CA ALA A 84 14.11 -15.17 -3.05
C ALA A 84 14.49 -16.19 -2.00
N HIS A 85 13.66 -17.22 -1.76
CA HIS A 85 13.87 -18.22 -0.73
C HIS A 85 15.17 -19.02 -0.91
N LYS A 86 15.73 -19.49 0.22
CA LYS A 86 16.97 -20.29 0.25
C LYS A 86 16.91 -21.54 -0.63
N GLY A 87 15.77 -22.18 -0.72
CA GLY A 87 15.55 -23.38 -1.54
C GLY A 87 15.41 -23.11 -3.04
N VAL A 88 15.49 -21.83 -3.49
CA VAL A 88 15.33 -21.44 -4.90
C VAL A 88 16.59 -20.70 -5.36
N TYR A 89 16.61 -19.35 -5.28
CA TYR A 89 17.75 -18.55 -5.76
C TYR A 89 18.58 -17.91 -4.64
N SER A 90 18.19 -18.07 -3.39
CA SER A 90 18.95 -17.58 -2.23
C SER A 90 19.30 -16.08 -2.32
N ILE A 91 18.30 -15.21 -2.36
CA ILE A 91 18.49 -13.77 -2.57
C ILE A 91 18.31 -12.99 -1.25
N PRO A 92 19.35 -12.27 -0.79
CA PRO A 92 19.27 -11.45 0.41
C PRO A 92 18.45 -10.18 0.17
N LEU A 93 17.41 -9.99 0.95
CA LEU A 93 16.53 -8.82 0.92
C LEU A 93 16.31 -8.31 2.34
N LEU A 94 16.27 -6.98 2.52
CA LEU A 94 15.84 -6.35 3.77
C LEU A 94 14.40 -5.85 3.62
N LEU A 95 13.47 -6.45 4.35
CA LEU A 95 12.09 -5.97 4.43
C LEU A 95 11.94 -5.02 5.61
N ILE A 96 11.41 -3.82 5.39
CA ILE A 96 10.97 -2.88 6.43
C ILE A 96 9.44 -2.87 6.40
N ILE A 97 8.82 -3.43 7.43
CA ILE A 97 7.38 -3.68 7.47
C ILE A 97 6.75 -2.81 8.54
N GLY A 98 5.88 -1.89 8.15
CA GLY A 98 5.00 -1.15 9.05
C GLY A 98 3.98 -2.11 9.66
N TRP A 99 4.04 -2.30 10.99
CA TRP A 99 3.24 -3.30 11.69
C TRP A 99 1.97 -2.68 12.27
N ARG A 100 0.94 -2.53 11.43
CA ARG A 100 -0.41 -2.15 11.86
C ARG A 100 -1.06 -3.29 12.65
N GLY A 101 -1.92 -2.94 13.60
CA GLY A 101 -2.59 -3.91 14.48
C GLY A 101 -1.62 -4.66 15.39
N SER A 102 -0.42 -4.11 15.66
CA SER A 102 0.54 -4.75 16.57
C SER A 102 -0.02 -4.84 18.00
N PRO A 103 0.23 -5.94 18.73
CA PRO A 103 -0.28 -6.09 20.11
C PRO A 103 0.07 -4.90 21.00
N GLY A 104 -0.91 -4.47 21.83
CA GLY A 104 -0.79 -3.33 22.73
C GLY A 104 -1.14 -1.97 22.12
N PHE A 105 -1.60 -1.91 20.86
CA PHE A 105 -2.06 -0.69 20.21
C PHE A 105 -3.50 -0.86 19.71
N LYS A 106 -4.34 0.16 19.93
CA LYS A 106 -5.64 0.25 19.28
C LYS A 106 -5.42 0.52 17.79
N ASP A 107 -6.14 -0.18 16.93
CA ASP A 107 -6.10 0.00 15.49
C ASP A 107 -7.47 -0.32 14.87
N GLU A 108 -7.63 -0.01 13.59
CA GLU A 108 -8.87 -0.28 12.85
C GLU A 108 -9.10 -1.80 12.70
N PRO A 109 -10.35 -2.28 12.67
CA PRO A 109 -10.69 -3.71 12.69
C PRO A 109 -9.93 -4.56 11.67
N GLN A 110 -9.78 -4.05 10.43
CA GLN A 110 -9.06 -4.73 9.35
C GLN A 110 -7.56 -4.95 9.64
N HIS A 111 -6.98 -4.19 10.57
CA HIS A 111 -5.58 -4.32 10.95
C HIS A 111 -5.36 -5.29 12.12
N LEU A 112 -6.37 -5.50 12.97
CA LEU A 112 -6.22 -6.31 14.19
C LEU A 112 -5.81 -7.75 13.90
N ILE A 113 -6.49 -8.42 12.97
CA ILE A 113 -6.19 -9.81 12.58
C ILE A 113 -4.81 -9.86 11.92
N LYS A 114 -4.54 -8.98 10.97
CA LYS A 114 -3.25 -8.92 10.27
C LYS A 114 -2.09 -8.66 11.22
N GLY A 115 -2.30 -7.80 12.23
CA GLY A 115 -1.31 -7.54 13.27
C GLY A 115 -0.96 -8.79 14.07
N LYS A 116 -1.96 -9.56 14.47
CA LYS A 116 -1.79 -10.82 15.23
C LYS A 116 -1.01 -11.88 14.44
N ILE A 117 -1.34 -12.08 13.16
CA ILE A 117 -0.73 -13.14 12.35
C ILE A 117 0.64 -12.80 11.78
N THR A 118 1.04 -11.52 11.71
CA THR A 118 2.26 -11.05 11.03
C THR A 118 3.52 -11.80 11.44
N LYS A 119 3.76 -11.98 12.73
CA LYS A 119 4.95 -12.70 13.23
C LYS A 119 4.93 -14.17 12.84
N ASN A 120 3.77 -14.82 12.94
CA ASN A 120 3.63 -16.24 12.60
C ASN A 120 3.78 -16.45 11.09
N LEU A 121 3.27 -15.53 10.28
CA LEU A 121 3.46 -15.57 8.84
C LEU A 121 4.95 -15.45 8.48
N LEU A 122 5.69 -14.52 9.06
CA LEU A 122 7.14 -14.41 8.82
C LEU A 122 7.91 -15.68 9.26
N LYS A 123 7.51 -16.30 10.37
CA LYS A 123 8.09 -17.58 10.83
C LYS A 123 7.81 -18.70 9.82
N LEU A 124 6.56 -18.80 9.36
CA LEU A 124 6.14 -19.80 8.37
C LEU A 124 6.92 -19.68 7.06
N LEU A 125 7.19 -18.43 6.63
CA LEU A 125 8.00 -18.14 5.45
C LEU A 125 9.52 -18.32 5.67
N GLY A 126 9.96 -18.74 6.84
CA GLY A 126 11.38 -18.86 7.18
C GLY A 126 12.14 -17.52 7.25
N ILE A 127 11.41 -16.39 7.35
CA ILE A 127 11.98 -15.06 7.35
C ILE A 127 12.30 -14.64 8.79
N ARG A 128 13.61 -14.53 9.09
CA ARG A 128 14.06 -14.02 10.39
C ARG A 128 13.72 -12.55 10.53
N PHE A 129 13.20 -12.15 11.70
CA PHE A 129 12.77 -10.77 11.91
C PHE A 129 13.14 -10.23 13.29
N ALA A 130 13.12 -8.90 13.42
CA ALA A 130 13.22 -8.20 14.70
C ALA A 130 12.22 -7.04 14.76
N VAL A 131 11.72 -6.78 15.96
CA VAL A 131 10.90 -5.59 16.25
C VAL A 131 11.82 -4.42 16.56
N ILE A 132 11.64 -3.32 15.87
CA ILE A 132 12.46 -2.11 15.96
C ILE A 132 11.59 -0.97 16.48
N GLN A 133 11.97 -0.38 17.61
CA GLN A 133 11.19 0.66 18.29
C GLN A 133 11.99 1.92 18.62
N ARG A 134 13.30 1.82 18.72
CA ARG A 134 14.21 2.90 19.16
C ARG A 134 15.50 2.86 18.38
N ASP A 135 16.22 3.98 18.31
CA ASP A 135 17.54 4.06 17.64
C ASP A 135 18.52 2.99 18.14
N ARG A 136 18.51 2.66 19.45
CA ARG A 136 19.34 1.58 20.01
C ARG A 136 19.07 0.20 19.40
N ASP A 137 17.92 -0.01 18.77
CA ASP A 137 17.58 -1.28 18.11
C ASP A 137 18.28 -1.43 16.74
N PHE A 138 19.03 -0.44 16.26
CA PHE A 138 19.79 -0.53 15.01
C PHE A 138 20.80 -1.68 15.02
N ASN A 139 21.30 -2.07 16.19
CA ASN A 139 22.11 -3.28 16.33
C ASN A 139 21.38 -4.55 15.87
N LYS A 140 20.05 -4.64 16.12
CA LYS A 140 19.22 -5.75 15.62
C LYS A 140 19.14 -5.75 14.10
N ILE A 141 19.00 -4.56 13.49
CA ILE A 141 19.02 -4.39 12.03
C ILE A 141 20.37 -4.84 11.47
N SER A 142 21.48 -4.42 12.10
CA SER A 142 22.82 -4.84 11.69
C SER A 142 22.98 -6.36 11.71
N LYS A 143 22.53 -7.02 12.80
CA LYS A 143 22.55 -8.48 12.92
C LYS A 143 21.71 -9.16 11.83
N LEU A 144 20.54 -8.62 11.50
CA LEU A 144 19.68 -9.13 10.43
C LEU A 144 20.34 -8.98 9.05
N ILE A 145 20.91 -7.80 8.75
CA ILE A 145 21.62 -7.56 7.48
C ILE A 145 22.77 -8.53 7.31
N ASN A 146 23.62 -8.68 8.33
CA ASN A 146 24.74 -9.61 8.28
C ASN A 146 24.27 -11.05 8.09
N TYR A 147 23.25 -11.47 8.84
CA TYR A 147 22.65 -12.79 8.71
C TYR A 147 22.09 -13.03 7.30
N SER A 148 21.37 -12.05 6.75
CA SER A 148 20.81 -12.12 5.40
C SER A 148 21.91 -12.24 4.33
N LYS A 149 22.97 -11.42 4.43
CA LYS A 149 24.11 -11.47 3.51
C LYS A 149 24.86 -12.81 3.57
N THR A 150 25.07 -13.35 4.78
CA THR A 150 25.77 -14.64 4.98
C THR A 150 24.93 -15.83 4.52
N LYS A 151 23.65 -15.86 4.89
CA LYS A 151 22.74 -16.98 4.58
C LYS A 151 22.05 -16.84 3.24
N LYS A 152 22.17 -15.67 2.58
CA LYS A 152 21.53 -15.32 1.31
C LYS A 152 20.01 -15.56 1.33
N ILE A 153 19.33 -14.95 2.32
CA ILE A 153 17.89 -15.08 2.51
C ILE A 153 17.26 -13.75 2.89
N PRO A 154 15.96 -13.54 2.64
CA PRO A 154 15.23 -12.38 3.13
C PRO A 154 15.20 -12.30 4.66
N VAL A 155 15.21 -11.07 5.19
CA VAL A 155 15.01 -10.76 6.61
C VAL A 155 14.06 -9.58 6.77
N ALA A 156 13.43 -9.42 7.95
CA ALA A 156 12.44 -8.38 8.16
C ALA A 156 12.68 -7.57 9.44
N CYS A 157 12.40 -6.26 9.35
CA CYS A 157 12.28 -5.34 10.47
C CYS A 157 10.80 -4.96 10.64
N LEU A 158 10.19 -5.28 11.77
CA LEU A 158 8.83 -4.88 12.11
C LEU A 158 8.86 -3.55 12.87
N ILE A 159 8.23 -2.53 12.31
CA ILE A 159 8.14 -1.19 12.87
C ILE A 159 6.72 -0.98 13.41
N LYS A 160 6.57 -0.76 14.72
CA LYS A 160 5.28 -0.50 15.35
C LYS A 160 4.74 0.91 15.03
N ASN A 161 3.44 1.10 15.23
CA ASN A 161 2.81 2.43 15.14
C ASN A 161 3.52 3.44 16.07
N ASN A 162 3.54 4.70 15.66
CA ASN A 162 4.10 5.83 16.41
C ASN A 162 5.57 5.66 16.81
N THR A 163 6.32 4.88 16.04
CA THR A 163 7.72 4.58 16.31
C THR A 163 8.67 5.54 15.59
N ILE A 164 8.34 5.97 14.36
CA ILE A 164 9.20 6.83 13.53
C ILE A 164 8.76 8.28 13.62
N PHE A 165 9.68 9.15 14.07
CA PHE A 165 9.45 10.60 14.13
C PHE A 165 9.62 11.28 12.78
N PRO A 166 8.86 12.37 12.53
CA PRO A 166 9.13 13.27 11.43
C PRO A 166 10.49 13.94 11.63
N VAL A 167 11.23 14.11 10.55
CA VAL A 167 12.30 15.11 10.48
C VAL A 167 11.60 16.47 10.49
N SER A 168 12.03 17.39 11.37
CA SER A 168 11.37 18.68 11.66
C SER A 168 10.59 19.28 10.48
N LYS A 169 9.47 19.90 10.81
CA LYS A 169 8.56 20.60 9.88
C LYS A 169 9.31 21.64 9.04
N LYS A 170 9.81 21.26 7.85
CA LYS A 170 10.08 22.24 6.79
C LYS A 170 9.28 21.80 5.56
N ASN A 171 8.37 22.69 5.18
CA ASN A 171 7.54 22.71 3.98
C ASN A 171 6.41 21.66 3.94
N LYS A 172 5.25 22.03 4.46
CA LYS A 172 3.99 21.67 3.81
C LYS A 172 4.09 22.19 2.38
N LYS A 173 4.40 21.31 1.40
CA LYS A 173 4.09 21.64 0.01
C LYS A 173 2.59 21.90 0.00
N LYS A 174 2.16 23.13 -0.23
CA LYS A 174 0.77 23.45 -0.58
C LYS A 174 0.45 22.55 -1.77
N ASN A 175 -0.48 21.64 -1.61
CA ASN A 175 -1.06 20.98 -2.76
C ASN A 175 -1.70 22.13 -3.57
N PHE A 176 -1.15 22.44 -4.71
CA PHE A 176 -1.79 23.33 -5.67
C PHE A 176 -2.99 22.54 -6.21
N ILE A 177 -4.15 22.78 -5.63
CA ILE A 177 -5.41 22.42 -6.28
C ILE A 177 -5.51 23.42 -7.43
N SER A 178 -5.44 22.94 -8.67
CA SER A 178 -5.69 23.82 -9.82
C SER A 178 -7.12 24.37 -9.69
N LYS A 179 -7.36 25.59 -10.20
CA LYS A 179 -8.71 26.19 -10.18
C LYS A 179 -9.77 25.30 -10.84
N ASP A 180 -9.36 24.43 -11.75
CA ASP A 180 -10.22 23.53 -12.52
C ASP A 180 -10.32 22.11 -11.92
N SER A 181 -9.79 21.89 -10.70
CA SER A 181 -9.84 20.57 -10.04
C SER A 181 -11.21 20.34 -9.43
N ILE A 182 -11.84 19.23 -9.78
CA ILE A 182 -13.07 18.76 -9.13
C ILE A 182 -12.68 18.06 -7.82
N LEU A 183 -13.35 18.44 -6.72
CA LEU A 183 -13.11 17.76 -5.43
C LEU A 183 -13.75 16.38 -5.43
N ARG A 184 -13.09 15.40 -4.79
CA ARG A 184 -13.62 14.03 -4.63
C ARG A 184 -15.03 14.03 -4.04
N ILE A 185 -15.28 14.86 -3.03
CA ILE A 185 -16.59 14.94 -2.38
C ILE A 185 -17.69 15.39 -3.35
N ASP A 186 -17.38 16.27 -4.31
CA ASP A 186 -18.34 16.73 -5.31
C ASP A 186 -18.64 15.66 -6.34
N VAL A 187 -17.63 14.87 -6.74
CA VAL A 187 -17.83 13.69 -7.58
C VAL A 187 -18.74 12.67 -6.88
N LEU A 188 -18.49 12.39 -5.60
CA LEU A 188 -19.30 11.46 -4.82
C LEU A 188 -20.74 11.94 -4.68
N ARG A 189 -20.95 13.25 -4.42
CA ARG A 189 -22.27 13.86 -4.33
C ARG A 189 -23.04 13.76 -5.65
N GLU A 190 -22.38 14.01 -6.76
CA GLU A 190 -22.99 13.91 -8.07
C GLU A 190 -23.37 12.47 -8.42
N VAL A 191 -22.51 11.50 -8.10
CA VAL A 191 -22.83 10.07 -8.23
C VAL A 191 -24.08 9.73 -7.40
N LEU A 192 -24.17 10.17 -6.14
CA LEU A 192 -25.31 9.85 -5.26
C LEU A 192 -26.62 10.46 -5.74
N LYS A 193 -26.62 11.63 -6.40
CA LYS A 193 -27.79 12.24 -7.02
C LYS A 193 -28.32 11.39 -8.19
N ASN A 194 -27.42 10.84 -9.00
CA ASN A 194 -27.74 10.22 -10.29
C ASN A 194 -27.92 8.70 -10.25
N ILE A 195 -27.68 8.02 -9.13
CA ILE A 195 -27.86 6.58 -9.03
C ILE A 195 -29.35 6.19 -8.90
N LYS A 196 -29.67 4.97 -9.35
CA LYS A 196 -31.02 4.36 -9.18
C LYS A 196 -31.17 3.78 -7.77
N SER A 197 -32.43 3.61 -7.33
CA SER A 197 -32.74 3.13 -5.96
C SER A 197 -32.14 1.75 -5.64
N LYS A 198 -32.01 0.87 -6.62
CA LYS A 198 -31.44 -0.48 -6.44
C LYS A 198 -29.93 -0.56 -6.73
N THR A 199 -29.27 0.55 -7.04
CA THR A 199 -27.82 0.57 -7.35
C THR A 199 -27.00 0.06 -6.16
N LYS A 200 -25.98 -0.74 -6.45
CA LYS A 200 -24.95 -1.18 -5.49
C LYS A 200 -23.70 -0.35 -5.71
N LEU A 201 -23.24 0.35 -4.67
CA LEU A 201 -22.00 1.12 -4.70
C LEU A 201 -20.94 0.35 -3.92
N ILE A 202 -19.80 0.12 -4.55
CA ILE A 202 -18.62 -0.46 -3.92
C ILE A 202 -17.54 0.61 -3.92
N SER A 203 -17.14 1.09 -2.75
CA SER A 203 -16.12 2.11 -2.62
C SER A 203 -14.81 1.55 -2.12
N THR A 204 -13.70 2.01 -2.73
CA THR A 204 -12.34 1.63 -2.34
C THR A 204 -12.00 2.09 -0.91
N THR A 205 -11.01 1.48 -0.31
CA THR A 205 -10.52 1.87 1.04
C THR A 205 -9.96 3.29 1.08
N GLY A 206 -9.95 3.88 2.25
CA GLY A 206 -9.37 5.21 2.49
C GLY A 206 -10.40 6.34 2.48
N TYR A 207 -10.02 7.50 1.96
CA TYR A 207 -10.88 8.70 2.02
C TYR A 207 -12.16 8.56 1.18
N THR A 208 -12.14 7.87 0.07
CA THR A 208 -13.32 7.66 -0.77
C THR A 208 -14.47 7.02 0.02
N SER A 209 -14.19 5.94 0.75
CA SER A 209 -15.21 5.31 1.62
C SER A 209 -15.64 6.20 2.79
N ARG A 210 -14.70 6.93 3.40
CA ARG A 210 -15.02 7.81 4.53
C ARG A 210 -15.89 8.99 4.13
N GLU A 211 -15.57 9.65 3.03
CA GLU A 211 -16.34 10.78 2.51
C GLU A 211 -17.72 10.32 1.98
N LEU A 212 -17.79 9.16 1.32
CA LEU A 212 -19.07 8.56 0.90
C LEU A 212 -19.98 8.30 2.11
N TYR A 213 -19.42 7.70 3.17
CA TYR A 213 -20.16 7.45 4.42
C TYR A 213 -20.65 8.76 5.06
N GLN A 214 -19.79 9.79 5.09
CA GLN A 214 -20.14 11.09 5.64
C GLN A 214 -21.28 11.75 4.86
N LEU A 215 -21.20 11.78 3.52
CA LEU A 215 -22.27 12.29 2.66
C LEU A 215 -23.61 11.58 2.89
N ARG A 216 -23.59 10.26 3.05
CA ARG A 216 -24.78 9.49 3.38
C ARG A 216 -25.42 9.91 4.69
N LYS A 217 -24.59 10.20 5.68
CA LYS A 217 -25.03 10.59 7.01
C LYS A 217 -25.57 12.03 7.04
N GLU A 218 -24.87 12.96 6.41
CA GLU A 218 -25.15 14.40 6.49
C GLU A 218 -26.24 14.84 5.50
N GLU A 219 -26.13 14.42 4.24
CA GLU A 219 -27.04 14.85 3.17
C GLU A 219 -28.22 13.89 2.93
N LYS A 220 -28.36 12.85 3.75
CA LYS A 220 -29.49 11.91 3.77
C LYS A 220 -29.85 11.27 2.41
N PHE A 221 -28.87 11.07 1.55
CA PHE A 221 -29.09 10.32 0.30
C PHE A 221 -29.60 8.92 0.56
N LYS A 222 -30.80 8.58 0.06
CA LYS A 222 -31.47 7.30 0.32
C LYS A 222 -31.33 6.27 -0.80
N LYS A 223 -31.02 6.69 -2.03
CA LYS A 223 -30.92 5.79 -3.19
C LYS A 223 -29.66 4.93 -3.13
N GLY A 224 -29.76 3.69 -3.52
CA GLY A 224 -28.66 2.73 -3.57
C GLY A 224 -28.30 2.10 -2.24
N LYS A 225 -27.40 1.12 -2.28
CA LYS A 225 -26.82 0.45 -1.10
C LYS A 225 -25.32 0.39 -1.25
N ASP A 226 -24.59 0.79 -0.22
CA ASP A 226 -23.15 0.90 -0.24
C ASP A 226 -22.46 -0.30 0.40
N PHE A 227 -21.31 -0.67 -0.16
CA PHE A 227 -20.34 -1.55 0.46
C PHE A 227 -19.00 -0.78 0.57
N TYR A 228 -18.63 -0.45 1.78
CA TYR A 228 -17.40 0.28 2.09
C TYR A 228 -16.25 -0.70 2.28
N MET A 229 -15.26 -0.66 1.40
CA MET A 229 -14.05 -1.45 1.60
C MET A 229 -13.19 -0.78 2.69
N ILE A 230 -13.09 -1.44 3.84
CA ILE A 230 -12.23 -0.97 4.96
C ILE A 230 -10.80 -1.48 4.84
N GLY A 231 -10.54 -2.45 3.97
CA GLY A 231 -9.23 -3.04 3.66
C GLY A 231 -9.24 -3.67 2.27
N GLY A 232 -8.18 -4.40 1.90
CA GLY A 232 -8.09 -5.03 0.59
C GLY A 232 -7.93 -4.02 -0.56
N MET A 233 -7.06 -3.02 -0.38
CA MET A 233 -6.73 -2.05 -1.43
C MET A 233 -6.37 -2.77 -2.72
N GLY A 234 -6.90 -2.31 -3.84
CA GLY A 234 -6.71 -2.91 -5.17
C GLY A 234 -7.78 -3.93 -5.58
N HIS A 235 -8.72 -4.27 -4.70
CA HIS A 235 -9.74 -5.29 -4.99
C HIS A 235 -11.16 -4.75 -5.18
N SER A 236 -11.37 -3.44 -5.08
CA SER A 236 -12.69 -2.80 -5.21
C SER A 236 -13.36 -3.10 -6.55
N SER A 237 -12.63 -2.99 -7.64
CA SER A 237 -13.12 -3.30 -8.99
C SER A 237 -13.55 -4.76 -9.13
N SER A 238 -12.77 -5.70 -8.60
CA SER A 238 -13.10 -7.13 -8.62
C SER A 238 -14.32 -7.47 -7.77
N VAL A 239 -14.45 -6.87 -6.57
CA VAL A 239 -15.64 -7.04 -5.73
C VAL A 239 -16.87 -6.49 -6.43
N ALA A 240 -16.80 -5.29 -6.97
CA ALA A 240 -17.87 -4.65 -7.70
C ALA A 240 -18.27 -5.48 -8.95
N PHE A 241 -17.30 -6.01 -9.67
CA PHE A 241 -17.54 -6.90 -10.81
C PHE A 241 -18.28 -8.16 -10.37
N GLY A 242 -17.85 -8.82 -9.27
CA GLY A 242 -18.57 -9.97 -8.71
C GLY A 242 -20.03 -9.64 -8.39
N VAL A 243 -20.31 -8.47 -7.81
CA VAL A 243 -21.68 -8.01 -7.56
C VAL A 243 -22.46 -7.81 -8.87
N SER A 244 -21.82 -7.36 -9.94
CA SER A 244 -22.44 -7.13 -11.25
C SER A 244 -22.88 -8.40 -11.98
N THR A 245 -22.47 -9.58 -11.52
CA THR A 245 -22.96 -10.86 -12.06
C THR A 245 -24.48 -11.02 -11.86
N ASN A 246 -25.03 -10.38 -10.83
CA ASN A 246 -26.48 -10.22 -10.70
C ASN A 246 -26.96 -9.07 -11.60
N LYS A 247 -27.58 -9.42 -12.73
CA LYS A 247 -28.02 -8.48 -13.77
C LYS A 247 -29.14 -7.52 -13.32
N SER A 248 -29.84 -7.80 -12.22
CA SER A 248 -30.99 -7.00 -11.76
C SER A 248 -30.62 -5.64 -11.17
N ASN A 249 -29.35 -5.43 -10.86
CA ASN A 249 -28.88 -4.22 -10.19
C ASN A 249 -27.79 -3.50 -11.03
N GLN A 250 -27.86 -2.19 -11.08
CA GLN A 250 -26.72 -1.38 -11.49
C GLN A 250 -25.63 -1.45 -10.40
N VAL A 251 -24.38 -1.58 -10.82
CA VAL A 251 -23.22 -1.60 -9.91
C VAL A 251 -22.30 -0.43 -10.28
N VAL A 252 -21.92 0.33 -9.28
CA VAL A 252 -20.95 1.42 -9.42
C VAL A 252 -19.76 1.12 -8.51
N CYS A 253 -18.58 1.01 -9.09
CA CYS A 253 -17.31 0.95 -8.38
C CYS A 253 -16.72 2.34 -8.28
N LEU A 254 -16.48 2.81 -7.06
CA LEU A 254 -15.77 4.07 -6.77
C LEU A 254 -14.35 3.72 -6.36
N ASP A 255 -13.39 3.91 -7.25
CA ASP A 255 -12.01 3.49 -7.03
C ASP A 255 -11.05 4.68 -7.04
N GLY A 256 -9.85 4.48 -6.53
CA GLY A 256 -8.74 5.45 -6.55
C GLY A 256 -7.61 4.95 -7.46
N ASP A 257 -6.85 5.89 -8.02
CA ASP A 257 -5.70 5.63 -8.89
C ASP A 257 -4.69 4.65 -8.28
N GLY A 258 -4.27 4.88 -7.03
CA GLY A 258 -3.33 4.00 -6.35
C GLY A 258 -3.90 2.61 -6.05
N SER A 259 -5.21 2.51 -5.81
CA SER A 259 -5.90 1.23 -5.61
C SER A 259 -5.98 0.45 -6.91
N MET A 260 -6.42 1.08 -7.98
CA MET A 260 -6.54 0.46 -9.30
C MET A 260 -5.19 -0.08 -9.81
N LEU A 261 -4.11 0.68 -9.64
CA LEU A 261 -2.77 0.27 -10.07
C LEU A 261 -2.25 -0.98 -9.35
N MET A 262 -2.72 -1.29 -8.15
CA MET A 262 -2.26 -2.50 -7.43
C MET A 262 -2.59 -3.79 -8.18
N HIS A 263 -3.74 -3.83 -8.86
CA HIS A 263 -4.23 -5.00 -9.59
C HIS A 263 -4.81 -4.61 -10.95
N LEU A 264 -4.05 -3.84 -11.73
CA LEU A 264 -4.47 -3.29 -13.01
C LEU A 264 -4.97 -4.38 -13.99
N GLY A 265 -4.38 -5.57 -13.95
CA GLY A 265 -4.82 -6.71 -14.76
C GLY A 265 -6.27 -7.14 -14.54
N SER A 266 -6.90 -6.78 -13.41
CA SER A 266 -8.32 -7.06 -13.19
C SER A 266 -9.23 -6.31 -14.16
N LEU A 267 -8.81 -5.16 -14.66
CA LEU A 267 -9.56 -4.37 -15.64
C LEU A 267 -9.69 -5.11 -16.98
N HIS A 268 -8.65 -5.86 -17.38
CA HIS A 268 -8.73 -6.71 -18.56
C HIS A 268 -9.87 -7.75 -18.44
N THR A 269 -9.94 -8.44 -17.31
CA THR A 269 -11.02 -9.40 -17.03
C THR A 269 -12.39 -8.74 -17.05
N ILE A 270 -12.51 -7.56 -16.43
CA ILE A 270 -13.77 -6.81 -16.35
C ILE A 270 -14.20 -6.34 -17.75
N GLY A 271 -13.29 -5.77 -18.52
CA GLY A 271 -13.55 -5.26 -19.88
C GLY A 271 -14.02 -6.36 -20.83
N ASN A 272 -13.35 -7.53 -20.79
CA ASN A 272 -13.72 -8.66 -21.66
C ASN A 272 -15.12 -9.20 -21.41
N MET A 273 -15.66 -9.02 -20.21
CA MET A 273 -17.00 -9.51 -19.87
C MET A 273 -18.14 -8.56 -20.27
N ASN A 274 -17.81 -7.33 -20.67
CA ASN A 274 -18.71 -6.31 -21.22
C ASN A 274 -20.07 -6.21 -20.51
N LYS A 275 -20.06 -5.93 -19.20
CA LYS A 275 -21.27 -5.87 -18.37
C LYS A 275 -21.93 -4.51 -18.43
N ASN A 276 -23.10 -4.40 -19.08
CA ASN A 276 -23.87 -3.16 -19.22
C ASN A 276 -24.36 -2.56 -17.89
N ASN A 277 -24.44 -3.38 -16.83
CA ASN A 277 -24.86 -2.95 -15.51
C ASN A 277 -23.70 -2.54 -14.59
N PHE A 278 -22.46 -2.55 -15.07
CA PHE A 278 -21.25 -2.20 -14.30
C PHE A 278 -20.70 -0.84 -14.76
N LYS A 279 -20.39 0.01 -13.79
CA LYS A 279 -19.68 1.30 -14.02
C LYS A 279 -18.49 1.39 -13.07
N HIS A 280 -17.32 1.69 -13.60
CA HIS A 280 -16.11 1.95 -12.84
C HIS A 280 -15.78 3.43 -12.93
N ILE A 281 -15.79 4.13 -11.79
CA ILE A 281 -15.45 5.55 -11.67
C ILE A 281 -14.11 5.64 -10.95
N LEU A 282 -13.12 6.14 -11.66
CA LEU A 282 -11.78 6.33 -11.15
C LEU A 282 -11.59 7.76 -10.66
N ILE A 283 -11.28 7.91 -9.39
CA ILE A 283 -10.93 9.18 -8.76
C ILE A 283 -9.41 9.28 -8.75
N ASN A 284 -8.86 10.11 -9.66
CA ASN A 284 -7.43 10.27 -9.85
C ASN A 284 -6.94 11.57 -9.18
N ASN A 285 -6.31 11.46 -8.02
CA ASN A 285 -5.64 12.57 -7.34
C ASN A 285 -4.11 12.49 -7.42
N GLN A 286 -3.55 11.53 -8.14
CA GLN A 286 -2.13 11.29 -8.36
C GLN A 286 -1.32 11.15 -7.05
N SER A 287 -1.97 10.67 -5.99
CA SER A 287 -1.35 10.65 -4.66
C SER A 287 -1.86 9.53 -3.77
N HIS A 288 -0.97 8.88 -3.05
CA HIS A 288 -1.30 8.01 -1.92
C HIS A 288 -1.68 8.86 -0.69
N GLU A 289 -2.76 9.63 -0.80
CA GLU A 289 -3.16 10.64 0.18
C GLU A 289 -3.32 10.09 1.60
N SER A 290 -3.95 8.93 1.76
CA SER A 290 -4.26 8.33 3.05
C SER A 290 -3.02 7.81 3.82
N VAL A 291 -1.88 7.62 3.15
CA VAL A 291 -0.68 7.02 3.74
C VAL A 291 0.56 7.92 3.69
N GLY A 292 0.43 9.16 3.24
CA GLY A 292 1.55 10.10 3.29
C GLY A 292 1.66 11.09 2.14
N GLY A 293 0.79 11.00 1.13
CA GLY A 293 0.75 11.92 0.01
C GLY A 293 1.91 11.74 -0.98
N GLN A 294 2.49 10.54 -1.06
CA GLN A 294 3.48 10.24 -2.08
C GLN A 294 2.81 10.28 -3.46
N LYS A 295 3.47 10.90 -4.43
CA LYS A 295 2.96 11.00 -5.79
C LYS A 295 2.89 9.62 -6.44
N ILE A 296 1.80 9.38 -7.16
CA ILE A 296 1.62 8.23 -8.03
C ILE A 296 2.00 8.66 -9.45
N ASN A 297 2.83 7.87 -10.14
CA ASN A 297 3.20 8.13 -11.53
C ASN A 297 2.09 7.70 -12.51
N PHE A 298 0.87 8.19 -12.29
CA PHE A 298 -0.29 7.86 -13.10
C PHE A 298 -0.38 8.68 -14.40
N ILE A 299 0.31 9.83 -14.46
CA ILE A 299 0.25 10.81 -15.57
C ILE A 299 0.64 10.22 -16.92
N ARG A 300 1.42 9.14 -16.94
CA ARG A 300 1.89 8.49 -18.17
C ARG A 300 1.07 7.26 -18.57
N THR A 301 0.00 6.95 -17.82
CA THR A 301 -0.85 5.81 -18.11
C THR A 301 -2.08 6.32 -18.84
N ASN A 302 -2.12 6.12 -20.16
CA ASN A 302 -3.35 6.29 -20.91
C ASN A 302 -4.22 5.05 -20.70
N LEU A 303 -5.45 5.26 -20.22
CA LEU A 303 -6.44 4.20 -19.95
C LEU A 303 -7.67 4.33 -20.87
N GLU A 304 -7.58 5.19 -21.90
CA GLU A 304 -8.59 5.34 -22.95
C GLU A 304 -8.55 4.17 -23.93
#